data_671d724978dd4d2a38cebb59c87318ad
#
_entry.id   671d724978dd4d2a38cebb59c87318ad
#
_cell.length_a   1.000
_cell.length_b   1.000
_cell.length_c   1.000
_cell.angle_alpha   90.00
_cell.angle_beta   90.00
_cell.angle_gamma   90.00
#
_symmetry.space_group_name_H-M   'P 1'
#
loop_
_entity.id
_entity.type
_entity.pdbx_description
1 polymer ?
#
loop_
_entity_poly.entity_id
_entity_poly.type
_entity_poly.pdbx_seq_one_letter_code
_entity_poly.pdbx_strand_id
1 'polypeptide(L)' 'MTEEENQLLLEHARAIAKILYKNAPVEELTSLGKIEEVVRSQMQEHVMPTVGVFLSKMSQEKVQDTNEK' A
#
# COMPACT_ATOMS: atom_id res chain seq x y z
N MET A 1 14.36 2.28 9.60
CA MET A 1 13.27 1.39 9.97
C MET A 1 13.83 0.25 10.80
N THR A 2 13.19 -0.05 11.90
CA THR A 2 13.65 -1.14 12.74
C THR A 2 13.31 -2.48 12.10
N GLU A 3 13.92 -3.53 12.64
CA GLU A 3 13.64 -4.86 12.14
C GLU A 3 12.20 -5.28 12.42
N GLU A 4 11.69 -4.88 13.57
CA GLU A 4 10.30 -5.16 13.91
C GLU A 4 9.35 -4.46 12.94
N GLU A 5 9.66 -3.22 12.60
CA GLU A 5 8.84 -2.48 11.64
C GLU A 5 8.90 -3.12 10.27
N ASN A 6 10.06 -3.61 9.87
CA ASN A 6 10.19 -4.33 8.61
C ASN A 6 9.32 -5.56 8.58
N GLN A 7 9.31 -6.32 9.68
CA GLN A 7 8.48 -7.52 9.76
C GLN A 7 7.00 -7.19 9.67
N LEU A 8 6.58 -6.15 10.38
CA LEU A 8 5.19 -5.73 10.32
C LEU A 8 4.82 -5.28 8.91
N LEU A 9 5.71 -4.54 8.28
CA LEU A 9 5.45 -4.07 6.92
C LEU A 9 5.28 -5.25 5.97
N LEU A 10 6.13 -6.26 6.11
CA LEU A 10 6.02 -7.45 5.27
C LEU A 10 4.70 -8.18 5.50
N GLU A 11 4.30 -8.31 6.76
CA GLU A 11 3.05 -8.99 7.07
C GLU A 11 1.87 -8.27 6.45
N HIS A 12 1.86 -6.96 6.58
CA HIS A 12 0.75 -6.17 6.01
C HIS A 12 0.79 -6.21 4.48
N ALA A 13 1.99 -6.16 3.91
CA ALA A 13 2.11 -6.25 2.46
C ALA A 13 1.58 -7.58 1.95
N ARG A 14 1.86 -8.66 2.68
CA ARG A 14 1.34 -9.97 2.28
C ARG A 14 -0.17 -10.01 2.35
N ALA A 15 -0.74 -9.41 3.39
CA ALA A 15 -2.19 -9.35 3.51
C ALA A 15 -2.80 -8.58 2.35
N ILE A 16 -2.20 -7.46 2.00
CA ILE A 16 -2.67 -6.67 0.86
C ILE A 16 -2.56 -7.50 -0.42
N ALA A 17 -1.43 -8.16 -0.59
CA ALA A 17 -1.20 -8.96 -1.80
C ALA A 17 -2.25 -10.06 -1.95
N LYS A 18 -2.61 -10.70 -0.84
CA LYS A 18 -3.61 -11.75 -0.89
C LYS A 18 -4.96 -11.22 -1.37
N ILE A 19 -5.35 -10.06 -0.87
CA ILE A 19 -6.62 -9.46 -1.25
C ILE A 19 -6.59 -9.07 -2.72
N LEU A 20 -5.50 -8.46 -3.16
CA LEU A 20 -5.39 -8.03 -4.55
C LEU A 20 -5.38 -9.23 -5.49
N TYR A 21 -4.66 -10.28 -5.12
CA TYR A 21 -4.60 -11.48 -5.93
C TYR A 21 -5.98 -12.13 -6.08
N LYS A 22 -6.72 -12.17 -4.99
CA LYS A 22 -8.04 -12.77 -4.98
C LYS A 22 -8.98 -12.04 -5.94
N ASN A 23 -8.79 -10.75 -6.10
CA ASN A 23 -9.68 -9.94 -6.95
C ASN A 23 -9.14 -9.68 -8.34
N ALA A 24 -7.97 -10.21 -8.67
CA ALA A 24 -7.37 -10.01 -9.97
C ALA A 24 -7.97 -11.00 -10.98
N PRO A 25 -8.13 -10.59 -12.24
CA PRO A 25 -8.58 -11.52 -13.28
C PRO A 25 -7.55 -12.62 -13.50
N VAL A 26 -8.02 -13.85 -13.53
CA VAL A 26 -7.13 -15.00 -13.68
C VAL A 26 -6.36 -14.93 -14.99
N GLU A 27 -7.01 -14.45 -16.04
CA GLU A 27 -6.38 -14.37 -17.37
C GLU A 27 -5.15 -13.48 -17.35
N GLU A 28 -5.09 -12.51 -16.44
CA GLU A 28 -3.99 -11.58 -16.40
C GLU A 28 -2.87 -12.04 -15.49
N LEU A 29 -3.02 -13.20 -14.87
CA LEU A 29 -2.01 -13.74 -13.97
C LEU A 29 -1.21 -14.84 -14.65
N THR A 30 -0.92 -14.69 -15.94
CA THR A 30 -0.28 -15.75 -16.71
C THR A 30 1.24 -15.66 -16.71
N SER A 31 1.80 -14.53 -16.33
CA SER A 31 3.25 -14.38 -16.29
C SER A 31 3.59 -13.43 -15.15
N LEU A 32 4.85 -13.49 -14.74
CA LEU A 32 5.31 -12.61 -13.66
C LEU A 32 5.17 -11.14 -14.04
N GLY A 33 5.50 -10.82 -15.28
CA GLY A 33 5.37 -9.42 -15.73
C GLY A 33 3.95 -8.95 -15.68
N LYS A 34 3.01 -9.80 -16.11
CA LYS A 34 1.60 -9.44 -16.06
C LYS A 34 1.11 -9.30 -14.63
N ILE A 35 1.55 -10.19 -13.75
CA ILE A 35 1.18 -10.10 -12.35
C ILE A 35 1.65 -8.79 -11.76
N GLU A 36 2.88 -8.39 -12.08
CA GLU A 36 3.40 -7.13 -11.57
C GLU A 36 2.60 -5.93 -12.07
N GLU A 37 2.21 -5.96 -13.34
CA GLU A 37 1.40 -4.87 -13.89
C GLU A 37 0.06 -4.78 -13.19
N VAL A 38 -0.60 -5.91 -13.00
CA VAL A 38 -1.91 -5.94 -12.36
C VAL A 38 -1.81 -5.45 -10.92
N VAL A 39 -0.82 -5.94 -10.19
CA VAL A 39 -0.64 -5.54 -8.80
C VAL A 39 -0.38 -4.05 -8.71
N ARG A 40 0.51 -3.52 -9.56
CA ARG A 40 0.80 -2.10 -9.56
C ARG A 40 -0.43 -1.28 -9.84
N SER A 41 -1.21 -1.70 -10.82
CA SER A 41 -2.44 -0.99 -11.19
C SER A 41 -3.43 -0.97 -10.03
N GLN A 42 -3.60 -2.12 -9.38
CA GLN A 42 -4.52 -2.21 -8.25
C GLN A 42 -4.03 -1.42 -7.05
N MET A 43 -2.72 -1.42 -6.83
CA MET A 43 -2.18 -0.61 -5.76
C MET A 43 -2.46 0.87 -5.98
N GLN A 44 -2.27 1.34 -7.21
CA GLN A 44 -2.53 2.73 -7.53
C GLN A 44 -4.00 3.08 -7.43
N GLU A 45 -4.85 2.15 -7.75
CA GLU A 45 -6.28 2.42 -7.80
C GLU A 45 -6.93 2.31 -6.43
N HIS A 46 -6.53 1.33 -5.63
CA HIS A 46 -7.25 1.00 -4.41
C HIS A 46 -6.46 1.27 -3.14
N VAL A 47 -5.15 1.07 -3.17
CA VAL A 47 -4.35 1.13 -1.94
C VAL A 47 -3.72 2.51 -1.77
N MET A 48 -3.11 3.03 -2.80
CA MET A 48 -2.39 4.29 -2.69
C MET A 48 -3.28 5.47 -2.30
N PRO A 49 -4.50 5.59 -2.83
CA PRO A 49 -5.34 6.70 -2.37
C PRO A 49 -5.63 6.64 -0.88
N THR A 50 -5.87 5.44 -0.36
CA THR A 50 -6.12 5.29 1.07
C THR A 50 -4.88 5.65 1.88
N VAL A 51 -3.73 5.14 1.46
CA VAL A 51 -2.48 5.44 2.15
C VAL A 51 -2.18 6.93 2.08
N GLY A 52 -2.38 7.53 0.91
CA GLY A 52 -2.12 8.94 0.72
C GLY A 52 -2.97 9.80 1.63
N VAL A 53 -4.25 9.49 1.72
CA VAL A 53 -5.15 10.25 2.58
C VAL A 53 -4.73 10.12 4.04
N PHE A 54 -4.38 8.90 4.43
CA PHE A 54 -3.98 8.65 5.81
C PHE A 54 -2.71 9.41 6.16
N LEU A 55 -1.72 9.35 5.29
CA LEU A 55 -0.46 10.06 5.53
C LEU A 55 -0.65 11.56 5.50
N SER A 56 -1.55 12.03 4.65
CA SER A 56 -1.84 13.45 4.58
C SER A 56 -2.41 13.96 5.90
N LYS A 57 -3.30 13.17 6.49
CA LYS A 57 -3.86 13.53 7.79
C LYS A 57 -2.80 13.56 8.86
N MET A 58 -1.94 12.54 8.87
CA MET A 58 -0.86 12.51 9.85
C MET A 58 0.09 13.69 9.68
N SER A 59 0.35 14.04 8.44
CA SER A 59 1.22 15.18 8.16
C SER A 59 0.61 16.48 8.64
N GLN A 60 -0.70 16.65 8.45
CA GLN A 60 -1.38 17.84 8.91
C GLN A 60 -1.32 17.96 10.42
N GLU A 61 -1.46 16.86 11.12
CA GLU A 61 -1.36 16.88 12.56
C GLU A 61 0.04 17.29 13.01
N LYS A 62 1.04 16.76 12.34
CA LYS A 62 2.41 17.15 12.65
C LYS A 62 2.66 18.63 12.38
N VAL A 63 2.14 19.13 11.27
CA VAL A 63 2.33 20.52 10.91
C VAL A 63 1.67 21.42 11.94
N GLN A 64 0.49 21.05 12.41
CA GLN A 64 -0.17 21.81 13.43
C GLN A 64 0.65 21.85 14.70
N ASP A 65 1.21 20.71 15.10
CA ASP A 65 2.08 20.69 16.25
C ASP A 65 3.28 21.60 16.06
N THR A 66 3.83 21.62 14.88
CA THR A 66 4.98 22.42 14.58
C THR A 66 4.64 23.89 14.51
N ASN A 67 3.45 24.21 14.04
CA ASN A 67 3.04 25.59 13.82
C ASN A 67 2.85 26.35 15.11
N GLU A 68 2.82 25.65 16.19
CA GLU A 68 2.61 26.34 17.46
C GLU A 68 3.84 27.07 17.95
N LYS A 69 4.94 26.90 17.29
CA LYS A 69 6.10 27.66 17.67
C LYS A 69 6.06 29.08 17.22
#